data_f576638bec4a8da30ab9c0c8126d097f
#
_entry.id   f576638bec4a8da30ab9c0c8126d097f
#
_cell.length_a   1.000
_cell.length_b   1.000
_cell.length_c   1.000
_cell.angle_alpha   90.00
_cell.angle_beta   90.00
_cell.angle_gamma   90.00
#
_symmetry.space_group_name_H-M   'P 1'
#
loop_
_entity.id
_entity.type
_entity.pdbx_description
1 polymer ?
#
loop_
_entity_poly.entity_id
_entity_poly.type
_entity_poly.pdbx_seq_one_letter_code
_entity_poly.pdbx_strand_id
1 'polypeptide(L)'
;MSKKKVLVWLSGGVDSAVSAYLLKEQGYDVSAGFMINYITDDDSCPTRVDMAVAREVAAYLDIPFFTFDFIEEYEKRVLKYIFEGYKQWLTPNPDVFCNTWIKFDLFREEALSYGYDAVATGHYAQIRTNNDGLSLLRGVDPEKDQSYFLSALSREQLSQAMFPIGHLPKSEVREIARKAGLPNAERKDSQGLCFVGKVN
;
A
#
# COMPACT_ATOMS: atom_id res chain seq x y z
N MET A 1 1.00 -28.50 3.77
CA MET A 1 0.37 -27.27 4.31
C MET A 1 0.01 -26.38 3.14
N SER A 2 -1.19 -25.80 3.10
CA SER A 2 -1.56 -24.82 2.07
C SER A 2 -0.65 -23.58 2.23
N LYS A 3 -0.26 -22.98 1.11
CA LYS A 3 0.48 -21.72 1.14
C LYS A 3 -0.42 -20.63 1.73
N LYS A 4 0.15 -19.73 2.54
CA LYS A 4 -0.57 -18.56 3.03
C LYS A 4 -0.87 -17.62 1.87
N LYS A 5 -2.14 -17.20 1.74
CA LYS A 5 -2.62 -16.32 0.67
C LYS A 5 -2.48 -14.86 1.07
N VAL A 6 -1.83 -14.06 0.26
CA VAL A 6 -1.59 -12.63 0.54
C VAL A 6 -2.05 -11.78 -0.62
N LEU A 7 -2.91 -10.80 -0.34
CA LEU A 7 -3.27 -9.76 -1.30
C LEU A 7 -2.36 -8.56 -1.11
N VAL A 8 -1.53 -8.26 -2.11
CA VAL A 8 -0.60 -7.12 -2.08
C VAL A 8 -1.25 -5.92 -2.73
N TRP A 9 -1.32 -4.81 -2.01
CA TRP A 9 -1.69 -3.55 -2.65
C TRP A 9 -0.56 -3.08 -3.58
N LEU A 10 -0.77 -3.20 -4.89
CA LEU A 10 0.10 -2.67 -5.93
C LEU A 10 -0.32 -1.24 -6.29
N SER A 11 0.45 -0.25 -5.87
CA SER A 11 0.20 1.17 -6.16
C SER A 11 0.81 1.66 -7.49
N GLY A 12 1.45 0.78 -8.25
CA GLY A 12 2.28 1.14 -9.40
C GLY A 12 3.69 1.61 -9.02
N GLY A 13 3.97 1.87 -7.74
CA GLY A 13 5.30 2.24 -7.23
C GLY A 13 6.24 1.03 -7.07
N VAL A 14 7.55 1.31 -7.04
CA VAL A 14 8.60 0.29 -6.89
C VAL A 14 8.48 -0.47 -5.57
N ASP A 15 8.14 0.21 -4.49
CA ASP A 15 8.07 -0.36 -3.14
C ASP A 15 7.03 -1.48 -3.04
N SER A 16 5.84 -1.25 -3.59
CA SER A 16 4.78 -2.27 -3.63
C SER A 16 5.12 -3.41 -4.58
N ALA A 17 5.81 -3.12 -5.69
CA ALA A 17 6.25 -4.13 -6.64
C ALA A 17 7.30 -5.07 -6.02
N VAL A 18 8.29 -4.52 -5.32
CA VAL A 18 9.30 -5.32 -4.59
C VAL A 18 8.66 -6.10 -3.45
N SER A 19 7.66 -5.53 -2.75
CA SER A 19 6.91 -6.26 -1.72
C SER A 19 6.22 -7.50 -2.29
N ALA A 20 5.57 -7.39 -3.45
CA ALA A 20 4.94 -8.53 -4.12
C ALA A 20 5.98 -9.57 -4.58
N TYR A 21 7.08 -9.11 -5.17
CA TYR A 21 8.18 -9.97 -5.58
C TYR A 21 8.75 -10.78 -4.41
N LEU A 22 9.10 -10.12 -3.29
CA LEU A 22 9.69 -10.77 -2.13
C LEU A 22 8.75 -11.81 -1.50
N LEU A 23 7.45 -11.51 -1.42
CA LEU A 23 6.47 -12.47 -0.91
C LEU A 23 6.34 -13.70 -1.83
N LYS A 24 6.35 -13.51 -3.15
CA LYS A 24 6.35 -14.61 -4.12
C LYS A 24 7.59 -15.49 -3.96
N GLU A 25 8.79 -14.89 -3.86
CA GLU A 25 10.05 -15.61 -3.63
C GLU A 25 10.07 -16.38 -2.30
N GLN A 26 9.41 -15.84 -1.27
CA GLN A 26 9.23 -16.51 0.03
C GLN A 26 8.20 -17.65 -0.01
N GLY A 27 7.56 -17.87 -1.16
CA GLY A 27 6.65 -18.99 -1.38
C GLY A 27 5.20 -18.75 -0.97
N TYR A 28 4.80 -17.51 -0.69
CA TYR A 28 3.39 -17.16 -0.49
C TYR A 28 2.57 -17.34 -1.76
N ASP A 29 1.27 -17.55 -1.62
CA ASP A 29 0.29 -17.46 -2.70
C ASP A 29 -0.14 -15.99 -2.84
N VAL A 30 0.48 -15.28 -3.79
CA VAL A 30 0.38 -13.82 -3.91
C VAL A 30 -0.60 -13.45 -5.02
N SER A 31 -1.48 -12.51 -4.71
CA SER A 31 -2.28 -11.78 -5.70
C SER A 31 -2.09 -10.28 -5.53
N ALA A 32 -2.32 -9.53 -6.58
CA ALA A 32 -2.22 -8.09 -6.60
C ALA A 32 -3.62 -7.45 -6.55
N GLY A 33 -3.79 -6.46 -5.69
CA GLY A 33 -4.98 -5.62 -5.61
C GLY A 33 -4.62 -4.16 -5.89
N PHE A 34 -5.39 -3.49 -6.74
CA PHE A 34 -5.28 -2.05 -6.98
C PHE A 34 -6.54 -1.34 -6.49
N MET A 35 -6.39 -0.34 -5.62
CA MET A 35 -7.51 0.45 -5.12
C MET A 35 -7.73 1.68 -6.01
N ILE A 36 -8.97 1.87 -6.44
CA ILE A 36 -9.42 3.05 -7.16
C ILE A 36 -10.12 3.95 -6.14
N ASN A 37 -9.40 4.94 -5.61
CA ASN A 37 -9.90 5.86 -4.60
C ASN A 37 -10.35 7.21 -5.18
N TYR A 38 -9.83 7.54 -6.36
CA TYR A 38 -10.13 8.78 -7.04
C TYR A 38 -9.81 8.66 -8.53
N ILE A 39 -10.67 9.17 -9.39
CA ILE A 39 -10.47 9.20 -10.85
C ILE A 39 -10.88 10.56 -11.39
N THR A 40 -10.09 11.11 -12.30
CA THR A 40 -10.45 12.28 -13.10
C THR A 40 -10.80 11.85 -14.53
N ASP A 41 -11.59 12.67 -15.23
CA ASP A 41 -12.05 12.36 -16.60
C ASP A 41 -10.96 12.57 -17.66
N ASP A 42 -9.82 13.15 -17.29
CA ASP A 42 -8.72 13.39 -18.22
C ASP A 42 -7.79 12.17 -18.38
N ASP A 43 -7.17 12.07 -19.57
CA ASP A 43 -6.26 10.97 -19.91
C ASP A 43 -4.96 10.96 -19.08
N SER A 44 -4.61 12.07 -18.44
CA SER A 44 -3.44 12.20 -17.58
C SER A 44 -3.69 11.79 -16.13
N CYS A 45 -4.88 11.25 -15.83
CA CYS A 45 -5.27 10.82 -14.48
C CYS A 45 -4.20 9.91 -13.86
N PRO A 46 -3.55 10.32 -12.76
CA PRO A 46 -2.50 9.53 -12.12
C PRO A 46 -2.95 8.11 -11.76
N THR A 47 -4.20 7.95 -11.31
CA THR A 47 -4.77 6.63 -10.96
C THR A 47 -4.78 5.68 -12.15
N ARG A 48 -5.10 6.17 -13.38
CA ARG A 48 -5.10 5.34 -14.61
C ARG A 48 -3.69 4.90 -14.97
N VAL A 49 -2.72 5.82 -14.88
CA VAL A 49 -1.30 5.54 -15.15
C VAL A 49 -0.75 4.55 -14.13
N ASP A 50 -1.03 4.76 -12.84
CA ASP A 50 -0.58 3.89 -11.75
C ASP A 50 -1.17 2.49 -11.88
N MET A 51 -2.45 2.38 -12.22
CA MET A 51 -3.14 1.10 -12.45
C MET A 51 -2.53 0.33 -13.64
N ALA A 52 -2.19 1.03 -14.72
CA ALA A 52 -1.54 0.39 -15.88
C ALA A 52 -0.20 -0.21 -15.49
N VAL A 53 0.64 0.55 -14.76
CA VAL A 53 1.93 0.07 -14.26
C VAL A 53 1.76 -1.09 -13.27
N ALA A 54 0.78 -1.00 -12.35
CA ALA A 54 0.51 -2.10 -11.40
C ALA A 54 0.10 -3.39 -12.13
N ARG A 55 -0.70 -3.28 -13.18
CA ARG A 55 -1.09 -4.43 -14.02
C ARG A 55 0.10 -5.03 -14.74
N GLU A 56 1.00 -4.20 -15.27
CA GLU A 56 2.23 -4.65 -15.93
C GLU A 56 3.14 -5.40 -14.95
N VAL A 57 3.31 -4.88 -13.73
CA VAL A 57 4.07 -5.56 -12.68
C VAL A 57 3.44 -6.90 -12.30
N ALA A 58 2.12 -6.96 -12.14
CA ALA A 58 1.42 -8.21 -11.81
C ALA A 58 1.58 -9.25 -12.92
N ALA A 59 1.47 -8.84 -14.19
CA ALA A 59 1.69 -9.70 -15.35
C ALA A 59 3.14 -10.21 -15.40
N TYR A 60 4.12 -9.33 -15.16
CA TYR A 60 5.53 -9.70 -15.10
C TYR A 60 5.82 -10.73 -13.98
N LEU A 61 5.21 -10.53 -12.83
CA LEU A 61 5.33 -11.44 -11.69
C LEU A 61 4.49 -12.72 -11.84
N ASP A 62 3.70 -12.84 -12.90
CA ASP A 62 2.75 -13.95 -13.08
C ASP A 62 1.88 -14.18 -11.83
N ILE A 63 1.19 -13.13 -11.38
CA ILE A 63 0.26 -13.14 -10.25
C ILE A 63 -1.10 -12.57 -10.67
N PRO A 64 -2.22 -13.06 -10.11
CA PRO A 64 -3.55 -12.50 -10.37
C PRO A 64 -3.62 -11.00 -10.01
N PHE A 65 -4.36 -10.21 -10.80
CA PHE A 65 -4.57 -8.78 -10.60
C PHE A 65 -6.05 -8.45 -10.49
N PHE A 66 -6.42 -7.75 -9.42
CA PHE A 66 -7.79 -7.33 -9.14
C PHE A 66 -7.85 -5.83 -8.91
N THR A 67 -8.99 -5.22 -9.21
CA THR A 67 -9.27 -3.81 -8.91
C THR A 67 -10.40 -3.70 -7.90
N PHE A 68 -10.28 -2.78 -6.96
CA PHE A 68 -11.25 -2.48 -5.91
C PHE A 68 -11.67 -1.02 -6.05
N ASP A 69 -12.94 -0.79 -6.27
CA ASP A 69 -13.50 0.57 -6.37
C ASP A 69 -13.95 1.04 -4.99
N PHE A 70 -13.24 2.02 -4.46
CA PHE A 70 -13.52 2.65 -3.18
C PHE A 70 -13.72 4.16 -3.30
N ILE A 71 -14.10 4.67 -4.49
CA ILE A 71 -14.27 6.11 -4.75
C ILE A 71 -15.26 6.70 -3.76
N GLU A 72 -16.45 6.10 -3.63
CA GLU A 72 -17.50 6.59 -2.75
C GLU A 72 -17.10 6.56 -1.27
N GLU A 73 -16.48 5.47 -0.83
CA GLU A 73 -15.99 5.30 0.54
C GLU A 73 -14.85 6.28 0.86
N TYR A 74 -13.95 6.50 -0.09
CA TYR A 74 -12.86 7.45 0.05
C TYR A 74 -13.39 8.88 0.18
N GLU A 75 -14.38 9.26 -0.63
CA GLU A 75 -15.05 10.56 -0.54
C GLU A 75 -15.73 10.74 0.82
N LYS A 76 -16.51 9.77 1.26
CA LYS A 76 -17.26 9.83 2.52
C LYS A 76 -16.38 9.83 3.76
N ARG A 77 -15.29 9.05 3.76
CA ARG A 77 -14.48 8.84 4.95
C ARG A 77 -13.26 9.77 4.99
N VAL A 78 -12.52 9.90 3.89
CA VAL A 78 -11.24 10.63 3.85
C VAL A 78 -11.44 12.08 3.42
N LEU A 79 -12.06 12.32 2.25
CA LEU A 79 -12.23 13.69 1.75
C LEU A 79 -13.13 14.52 2.66
N LYS A 80 -14.23 13.96 3.13
CA LYS A 80 -15.11 14.66 4.08
C LYS A 80 -14.36 15.07 5.34
N TYR A 81 -13.57 14.18 5.91
CA TYR A 81 -12.74 14.48 7.09
C TYR A 81 -11.77 15.65 6.83
N ILE A 82 -11.14 15.68 5.66
CA ILE A 82 -10.21 16.75 5.28
C ILE A 82 -10.94 18.09 5.18
N PHE A 83 -12.06 18.13 4.45
CA PHE A 83 -12.82 19.37 4.27
C PHE A 83 -13.43 19.88 5.57
N GLU A 84 -13.93 19.00 6.43
CA GLU A 84 -14.45 19.39 7.76
C GLU A 84 -13.32 19.89 8.67
N GLY A 85 -12.14 19.29 8.62
CA GLY A 85 -10.97 19.75 9.36
C GLY A 85 -10.54 21.15 8.93
N TYR A 86 -10.44 21.40 7.64
CA TYR A 86 -10.08 22.74 7.12
C TYR A 86 -11.09 23.81 7.52
N LYS A 87 -12.40 23.50 7.55
CA LYS A 87 -13.43 24.43 8.03
C LYS A 87 -13.23 24.82 9.49
N GLN A 88 -12.58 23.96 10.27
CA GLN A 88 -12.26 24.16 11.70
C GLN A 88 -10.84 24.67 11.93
N TRP A 89 -10.13 25.10 10.87
CA TRP A 89 -8.74 25.57 10.93
C TRP A 89 -7.75 24.51 11.43
N LEU A 90 -8.08 23.23 11.25
CA LEU A 90 -7.18 22.11 11.51
C LEU A 90 -6.40 21.76 10.25
N THR A 91 -5.26 21.10 10.42
CA THR A 91 -4.49 20.52 9.32
C THR A 91 -4.63 18.99 9.37
N PRO A 92 -5.67 18.42 8.75
CA PRO A 92 -5.88 16.98 8.76
C PRO A 92 -4.78 16.25 7.98
N ASN A 93 -4.44 15.04 8.40
CA ASN A 93 -3.50 14.18 7.69
C ASN A 93 -4.27 13.08 6.93
N PRO A 94 -4.49 13.23 5.61
CA PRO A 94 -5.23 12.26 4.81
C PRO A 94 -4.56 10.90 4.76
N ASP A 95 -3.21 10.85 4.80
CA ASP A 95 -2.48 9.59 4.63
C ASP A 95 -2.70 8.65 5.81
N VAL A 96 -2.73 9.17 7.05
CA VAL A 96 -3.06 8.36 8.23
C VAL A 96 -4.44 7.73 8.09
N PHE A 97 -5.44 8.51 7.69
CA PHE A 97 -6.82 8.01 7.61
C PHE A 97 -7.09 7.18 6.36
N CYS A 98 -6.42 7.45 5.24
CA CYS A 98 -6.42 6.55 4.09
C CYS A 98 -5.87 5.17 4.46
N ASN A 99 -4.77 5.12 5.21
CA ASN A 99 -4.25 3.85 5.69
C ASN A 99 -5.24 3.16 6.64
N THR A 100 -5.79 3.89 7.63
CA THR A 100 -6.64 3.30 8.67
C THR A 100 -8.00 2.86 8.15
N TRP A 101 -8.66 3.70 7.31
CA TRP A 101 -10.07 3.49 6.93
C TRP A 101 -10.27 2.85 5.57
N ILE A 102 -9.26 2.90 4.68
CA ILE A 102 -9.36 2.34 3.34
C ILE A 102 -8.45 1.11 3.21
N LYS A 103 -7.11 1.26 3.38
CA LYS A 103 -6.16 0.18 3.11
C LYS A 103 -6.25 -0.97 4.13
N PHE A 104 -6.25 -0.63 5.42
CA PHE A 104 -6.25 -1.63 6.49
C PHE A 104 -7.63 -1.84 7.14
N ASP A 105 -8.68 -1.24 6.58
CA ASP A 105 -10.08 -1.50 6.88
C ASP A 105 -10.74 -2.14 5.65
N LEU A 106 -11.28 -1.35 4.73
CA LEU A 106 -12.06 -1.86 3.60
C LEU A 106 -11.29 -2.85 2.72
N PHE A 107 -10.09 -2.48 2.27
CA PHE A 107 -9.31 -3.37 1.39
C PHE A 107 -8.91 -4.66 2.10
N ARG A 108 -8.59 -4.59 3.41
CA ARG A 108 -8.32 -5.78 4.23
C ARG A 108 -9.59 -6.64 4.39
N GLU A 109 -10.74 -6.05 4.68
CA GLU A 109 -12.00 -6.78 4.83
C GLU A 109 -12.41 -7.48 3.53
N GLU A 110 -12.30 -6.79 2.40
CA GLU A 110 -12.52 -7.40 1.09
C GLU A 110 -11.55 -8.56 0.85
N ALA A 111 -10.25 -8.38 1.12
CA ALA A 111 -9.28 -9.46 0.99
C ALA A 111 -9.65 -10.69 1.82
N LEU A 112 -10.01 -10.49 3.08
CA LEU A 112 -10.42 -11.59 3.97
C LEU A 112 -11.70 -12.28 3.47
N SER A 113 -12.66 -11.53 2.93
CA SER A 113 -13.91 -12.08 2.37
C SER A 113 -13.65 -13.00 1.16
N TYR A 114 -12.60 -12.71 0.39
CA TYR A 114 -12.13 -13.56 -0.71
C TYR A 114 -11.20 -14.70 -0.27
N GLY A 115 -10.97 -14.86 1.03
CA GLY A 115 -10.20 -15.97 1.59
C GLY A 115 -8.67 -15.74 1.57
N TYR A 116 -8.21 -14.49 1.52
CA TYR A 116 -6.82 -14.15 1.81
C TYR A 116 -6.57 -14.16 3.31
N ASP A 117 -5.36 -14.53 3.72
CA ASP A 117 -4.94 -14.58 5.12
C ASP A 117 -4.39 -13.24 5.64
N ALA A 118 -3.91 -12.40 4.72
CA ALA A 118 -3.31 -11.10 5.05
C ALA A 118 -3.31 -10.17 3.83
N VAL A 119 -3.16 -8.87 4.11
CA VAL A 119 -2.84 -7.85 3.12
C VAL A 119 -1.39 -7.38 3.29
N ALA A 120 -0.72 -7.07 2.19
CA ALA A 120 0.63 -6.53 2.22
C ALA A 120 0.72 -5.20 1.48
N THR A 121 1.63 -4.36 1.92
CA THR A 121 1.87 -3.03 1.33
C THR A 121 3.35 -2.71 1.27
N GLY A 122 3.73 -1.74 0.44
CA GLY A 122 5.09 -1.24 0.32
C GLY A 122 5.49 -0.20 1.37
N HIS A 123 4.96 -0.26 2.60
CA HIS A 123 5.36 0.67 3.65
C HIS A 123 6.69 0.28 4.30
N TYR A 124 7.51 1.31 4.57
CA TYR A 124 8.71 1.19 5.40
C TYR A 124 8.33 1.22 6.88
N ALA A 125 7.85 0.10 7.36
CA ALA A 125 7.50 -0.14 8.76
C ALA A 125 7.71 -1.62 9.07
N GLN A 126 7.75 -2.00 10.34
CA GLN A 126 7.90 -3.38 10.75
C GLN A 126 6.85 -3.76 11.79
N ILE A 127 6.51 -5.04 11.84
CA ILE A 127 5.65 -5.61 12.88
C ILE A 127 6.48 -6.63 13.65
N ARG A 128 6.44 -6.54 14.97
CA ARG A 128 7.08 -7.51 15.86
C ARG A 128 6.06 -8.06 16.85
N THR A 129 6.05 -9.38 16.98
CA THR A 129 5.33 -10.07 18.06
C THR A 129 6.22 -10.18 19.27
N ASN A 130 5.76 -9.74 20.42
CA ASN A 130 6.42 -9.87 21.71
C ASN A 130 5.41 -10.40 22.75
N ASN A 131 5.83 -10.50 24.02
CA ASN A 131 4.98 -11.01 25.10
C ASN A 131 3.72 -10.16 25.34
N ASP A 132 3.76 -8.87 24.99
CA ASP A 132 2.65 -7.92 25.14
C ASP A 132 1.75 -7.86 23.90
N GLY A 133 2.03 -8.70 22.88
CA GLY A 133 1.30 -8.77 21.61
C GLY A 133 2.04 -8.15 20.45
N LEU A 134 1.29 -7.59 19.48
CA LEU A 134 1.85 -6.97 18.28
C LEU A 134 2.29 -5.52 18.54
N SER A 135 3.46 -5.18 18.05
CA SER A 135 4.02 -3.82 18.08
C SER A 135 4.38 -3.37 16.66
N LEU A 136 3.93 -2.17 16.30
CA LEU A 136 4.40 -1.46 15.10
C LEU A 136 5.76 -0.83 15.40
N LEU A 137 6.73 -1.07 14.55
CA LEU A 137 8.08 -0.52 14.65
C LEU A 137 8.40 0.33 13.42
N ARG A 138 9.36 1.22 13.59
CA ARG A 138 9.93 2.00 12.49
C ARG A 138 10.55 1.11 11.42
N GLY A 139 10.55 1.59 10.17
CA GLY A 139 11.39 1.05 9.12
C GLY A 139 12.87 1.18 9.48
N VAL A 140 13.70 0.31 8.89
CA VAL A 140 15.17 0.37 9.10
C VAL A 140 15.77 1.63 8.48
N ASP A 141 15.22 2.09 7.37
CA ASP A 141 15.63 3.33 6.70
C ASP A 141 15.01 4.55 7.41
N PRO A 142 15.81 5.37 8.13
CA PRO A 142 15.26 6.50 8.88
C PRO A 142 14.74 7.63 8.00
N GLU A 143 15.22 7.73 6.73
CA GLU A 143 14.76 8.75 5.78
C GLU A 143 13.46 8.32 5.07
N LYS A 144 13.11 7.04 5.14
CA LYS A 144 11.93 6.44 4.49
C LYS A 144 10.90 5.90 5.48
N ASP A 145 11.18 5.95 6.79
CA ASP A 145 10.25 5.46 7.81
C ASP A 145 8.84 6.03 7.60
N GLN A 146 7.87 5.14 7.51
CA GLN A 146 6.46 5.44 7.27
C GLN A 146 5.56 4.94 8.42
N SER A 147 6.16 4.51 9.54
CA SER A 147 5.41 4.00 10.69
C SER A 147 4.41 5.01 11.24
N TYR A 148 4.69 6.31 11.13
CA TYR A 148 3.79 7.37 11.59
C TYR A 148 2.47 7.43 10.80
N PHE A 149 2.45 7.04 9.50
CA PHE A 149 1.23 6.92 8.72
C PHE A 149 0.35 5.75 9.17
N LEU A 150 0.91 4.83 9.93
CA LEU A 150 0.26 3.61 10.42
C LEU A 150 -0.09 3.68 11.91
N SER A 151 0.15 4.83 12.55
CA SER A 151 0.01 5.01 14.00
C SER A 151 -1.43 4.83 14.54
N ALA A 152 -2.43 4.99 13.69
CA ALA A 152 -3.83 4.82 14.03
C ALA A 152 -4.39 3.41 13.77
N LEU A 153 -3.55 2.47 13.31
CA LEU A 153 -3.99 1.09 13.08
C LEU A 153 -4.26 0.37 14.40
N SER A 154 -5.38 -0.36 14.45
CA SER A 154 -5.69 -1.25 15.55
C SER A 154 -4.78 -2.49 15.55
N ARG A 155 -4.71 -3.20 16.68
CA ARG A 155 -3.99 -4.48 16.76
C ARG A 155 -4.57 -5.53 15.83
N GLU A 156 -5.87 -5.52 15.61
CA GLU A 156 -6.54 -6.42 14.67
C GLU A 156 -6.06 -6.16 13.25
N GLN A 157 -6.08 -4.89 12.80
CA GLN A 157 -5.58 -4.49 11.48
C GLN A 157 -4.10 -4.87 11.30
N LEU A 158 -3.26 -4.64 12.32
CA LEU A 158 -1.85 -5.02 12.30
C LEU A 158 -1.63 -6.54 12.22
N SER A 159 -2.51 -7.34 12.83
CA SER A 159 -2.36 -8.81 12.86
C SER A 159 -2.48 -9.45 11.47
N GLN A 160 -3.12 -8.76 10.55
CA GLN A 160 -3.37 -9.20 9.17
C GLN A 160 -2.63 -8.33 8.15
N ALA A 161 -1.71 -7.48 8.61
CA ALA A 161 -0.87 -6.63 7.78
C ALA A 161 0.54 -7.22 7.60
N MET A 162 1.14 -6.99 6.44
CA MET A 162 2.53 -7.33 6.15
C MET A 162 3.24 -6.14 5.50
N PHE A 163 4.48 -5.90 5.94
CA PHE A 163 5.36 -4.86 5.41
C PHE A 163 6.69 -5.48 4.95
N PRO A 164 6.70 -6.12 3.75
CA PRO A 164 7.82 -6.96 3.33
C PRO A 164 9.15 -6.23 3.19
N ILE A 165 9.13 -4.91 2.94
CA ILE A 165 10.33 -4.08 2.72
C ILE A 165 10.74 -3.25 3.94
N GLY A 166 10.02 -3.32 5.06
CA GLY A 166 10.28 -2.47 6.23
C GLY A 166 11.64 -2.70 6.90
N HIS A 167 12.26 -3.84 6.65
CA HIS A 167 13.59 -4.20 7.14
C HIS A 167 14.73 -3.86 6.16
N LEU A 168 14.43 -3.20 5.02
CA LEU A 168 15.37 -2.86 3.98
C LEU A 168 15.53 -1.34 3.85
N PRO A 169 16.75 -0.84 3.57
CA PRO A 169 16.94 0.53 3.14
C PRO A 169 16.41 0.71 1.70
N LYS A 170 16.01 1.92 1.35
CA LYS A 170 15.47 2.26 0.02
C LYS A 170 16.41 1.91 -1.13
N SER A 171 17.71 2.09 -0.93
CA SER A 171 18.75 1.74 -1.90
C SER A 171 18.72 0.25 -2.26
N GLU A 172 18.55 -0.61 -1.26
CA GLU A 172 18.46 -2.05 -1.44
C GLU A 172 17.14 -2.46 -2.13
N VAL A 173 16.02 -1.83 -1.77
CA VAL A 173 14.75 -2.03 -2.48
C VAL A 173 14.88 -1.71 -3.96
N ARG A 174 15.56 -0.61 -4.32
CA ARG A 174 15.85 -0.26 -5.71
C ARG A 174 16.76 -1.29 -6.40
N GLU A 175 17.76 -1.79 -5.69
CA GLU A 175 18.66 -2.81 -6.22
C GLU A 175 17.93 -4.13 -6.49
N ILE A 176 17.06 -4.56 -5.57
CA ILE A 176 16.21 -5.75 -5.74
C ILE A 176 15.31 -5.57 -6.97
N ALA A 177 14.67 -4.41 -7.14
CA ALA A 177 13.82 -4.13 -8.29
C ALA A 177 14.57 -4.28 -9.62
N ARG A 178 15.81 -3.75 -9.70
CA ARG A 178 16.66 -3.86 -10.89
C ARG A 178 17.10 -5.30 -11.15
N LYS A 179 17.58 -5.99 -10.12
CA LYS A 179 18.04 -7.39 -10.23
C LYS A 179 16.91 -8.33 -10.62
N ALA A 180 15.71 -8.08 -10.11
CA ALA A 180 14.51 -8.84 -10.46
C ALA A 180 13.95 -8.45 -11.84
N GLY A 181 14.45 -7.41 -12.51
CA GLY A 181 13.95 -6.96 -13.80
C GLY A 181 12.54 -6.37 -13.75
N LEU A 182 12.11 -5.83 -12.61
CA LEU A 182 10.75 -5.28 -12.49
C LEU A 182 10.54 -4.12 -13.47
N PRO A 183 9.41 -4.09 -14.21
CA PRO A 183 9.19 -3.11 -15.29
C PRO A 183 9.18 -1.66 -14.80
N ASN A 184 8.88 -1.44 -13.50
CA ASN A 184 8.85 -0.13 -12.88
C ASN A 184 10.10 0.18 -12.02
N ALA A 185 11.21 -0.57 -12.14
CA ALA A 185 12.40 -0.43 -11.30
C ALA A 185 12.98 0.99 -11.27
N GLU A 186 12.92 1.70 -12.40
CA GLU A 186 13.46 3.08 -12.55
C GLU A 186 12.39 4.17 -12.29
N ARG A 187 11.16 3.77 -11.94
CA ARG A 187 10.11 4.73 -11.66
C ARG A 187 10.45 5.56 -10.42
N LYS A 188 10.28 6.88 -10.53
CA LYS A 188 10.47 7.80 -9.40
C LYS A 188 9.41 7.54 -8.32
N ASP A 189 9.77 7.79 -7.06
CA ASP A 189 8.82 7.74 -5.96
C ASP A 189 7.70 8.76 -6.18
N SER A 190 6.47 8.38 -5.82
CA SER A 190 5.34 9.31 -5.83
C SER A 190 5.62 10.42 -4.82
N GLN A 191 5.50 11.67 -5.29
CA GLN A 191 5.60 12.87 -4.46
C GLN A 191 4.27 13.60 -4.56
N GLY A 192 3.40 13.43 -3.57
CA GLY A 192 2.12 14.13 -3.52
C GLY A 192 1.08 13.40 -2.69
N LEU A 193 0.09 14.14 -2.26
CA LEU A 193 -1.11 13.60 -1.64
C LEU A 193 -2.01 12.99 -2.72
N CYS A 194 -2.62 11.86 -2.42
CA CYS A 194 -3.37 11.02 -3.37
C CYS A 194 -4.44 11.74 -4.22
N PHE A 195 -4.94 12.89 -3.80
CA PHE A 195 -5.99 13.65 -4.50
C PHE A 195 -5.60 15.09 -4.86
N VAL A 196 -4.48 15.60 -4.34
CA VAL A 196 -4.02 16.98 -4.61
C VAL A 196 -3.19 17.06 -5.90
N GLY A 197 -2.75 15.92 -6.41
CA GLY A 197 -1.88 15.88 -7.58
C GLY A 197 -0.49 16.46 -7.29
N LYS A 198 0.25 16.78 -8.34
CA LYS A 198 1.52 17.52 -8.20
C LYS A 198 1.19 18.99 -8.00
N VAL A 199 1.50 19.53 -6.83
CA VAL A 199 1.58 20.98 -6.63
C VAL A 199 2.87 21.42 -7.33
N ASN A 200 2.73 22.17 -8.41
CA ASN A 200 3.86 22.83 -9.11
C ASN A 200 4.35 24.03 -8.31
#